data_8637a0026f0584f0192c0aa836b12374
#
_entry.id   8637a0026f0584f0192c0aa836b12374
#
_cell.length_a   1.000
_cell.length_b   1.000
_cell.length_c   1.000
_cell.angle_alpha   90.00
_cell.angle_beta   90.00
_cell.angle_gamma   90.00
#
_symmetry.space_group_name_H-M   'P 1'
#
loop_
_entity.id
_entity.type
_entity.pdbx_description
1 polymer ?
#
loop_
_entity_poly.entity_id
_entity_poly.type
_entity_poly.pdbx_seq_one_letter_code
_entity_poly.pdbx_strand_id
1 'polypeptide(L)'
;MSNTNKNPYKDFVFNLPENEFKNLDEAISMRKNFEKYGATDFEELAIKLKREPICPKCGSKFYVKHSHTPNSKQRYQCKECGHRYNLMSNSIFNSTNKSFDTWITYLTLMTFNVPLEMTEELCDISHPTAMLWRKKVFSTINDYQDRIILRGTVWIDETYIFDSSILHDNDFTSKRGLSKNQLCIVVAIDIFENTYAVICGHGKPTKKRIYNALKNHIEDNALLIHDGEKAHNELIEKLHLRSEVYKADSKSNDYLLHMALINNLCSWIKRYIYRFVGMRKENLQSYLNWFVYLLRVKNSTNKWPKLERILRHLILNEGTFTR
;
A
#
# COMPACT_ATOMS: atom_id res chain seq x y z
N MET A 1 16.03 -49.90 -7.31
CA MET A 1 14.77 -50.01 -6.54
C MET A 1 14.14 -48.60 -6.45
N SER A 2 13.20 -48.28 -7.34
CA SER A 2 12.52 -47.01 -7.39
C SER A 2 11.45 -46.97 -6.29
N ASN A 3 11.77 -46.26 -5.22
CA ASN A 3 10.82 -46.00 -4.15
C ASN A 3 9.85 -44.92 -4.67
N THR A 4 8.83 -45.32 -5.44
CA THR A 4 7.73 -44.46 -5.83
C THR A 4 6.89 -44.23 -4.57
N ASN A 5 7.15 -43.12 -3.91
CA ASN A 5 6.36 -42.63 -2.79
C ASN A 5 4.94 -42.30 -3.32
N LYS A 6 4.09 -43.35 -3.49
CA LYS A 6 2.70 -43.20 -3.94
C LYS A 6 1.97 -42.48 -2.81
N ASN A 7 1.43 -41.31 -3.12
CA ASN A 7 0.55 -40.60 -2.19
C ASN A 7 -0.63 -41.53 -1.82
N PRO A 8 -0.77 -41.94 -0.56
CA PRO A 8 -1.81 -42.92 -0.17
C PRO A 8 -3.25 -42.39 -0.34
N TYR A 9 -3.40 -41.07 -0.45
CA TYR A 9 -4.71 -40.43 -0.60
C TYR A 9 -5.09 -40.16 -2.07
N LYS A 10 -4.22 -40.46 -3.04
CA LYS A 10 -4.45 -40.15 -4.44
C LYS A 10 -5.79 -40.72 -4.94
N ASP A 11 -5.95 -42.01 -4.81
CA ASP A 11 -7.15 -42.72 -5.33
C ASP A 11 -8.42 -42.28 -4.61
N PHE A 12 -8.34 -41.98 -3.31
CA PHE A 12 -9.44 -41.41 -2.54
C PHE A 12 -9.87 -40.06 -3.10
N VAL A 13 -8.94 -39.12 -3.29
CA VAL A 13 -9.25 -37.75 -3.75
C VAL A 13 -9.78 -37.76 -5.20
N PHE A 14 -9.21 -38.59 -6.08
CA PHE A 14 -9.61 -38.64 -7.48
C PHE A 14 -10.97 -39.32 -7.71
N ASN A 15 -11.49 -40.10 -6.74
CA ASN A 15 -12.80 -40.74 -6.81
C ASN A 15 -13.89 -39.99 -6.03
N LEU A 16 -13.58 -38.84 -5.42
CA LEU A 16 -14.60 -38.02 -4.74
C LEU A 16 -15.58 -37.38 -5.73
N PRO A 17 -16.86 -37.34 -5.42
CA PRO A 17 -17.82 -36.47 -6.11
C PRO A 17 -17.39 -35.01 -6.04
N GLU A 18 -17.74 -34.21 -7.05
CA GLU A 18 -17.30 -32.81 -7.19
C GLU A 18 -17.64 -31.95 -5.93
N ASN A 19 -18.82 -32.12 -5.37
CA ASN A 19 -19.24 -31.41 -4.15
C ASN A 19 -18.43 -31.82 -2.91
N GLU A 20 -18.09 -33.11 -2.77
CA GLU A 20 -17.25 -33.61 -1.67
C GLU A 20 -15.80 -33.19 -1.84
N PHE A 21 -15.29 -33.22 -3.07
CA PHE A 21 -13.96 -32.72 -3.38
C PHE A 21 -13.84 -31.23 -3.01
N LYS A 22 -14.84 -30.41 -3.36
CA LYS A 22 -14.87 -28.98 -3.00
C LYS A 22 -14.85 -28.77 -1.49
N ASN A 23 -15.66 -29.52 -0.74
CA ASN A 23 -15.71 -29.43 0.72
C ASN A 23 -14.35 -29.84 1.34
N LEU A 24 -13.71 -30.87 0.79
CA LEU A 24 -12.39 -31.33 1.23
C LEU A 24 -11.32 -30.24 0.98
N ASP A 25 -11.31 -29.63 -0.21
CA ASP A 25 -10.39 -28.59 -0.58
C ASP A 25 -10.53 -27.36 0.33
N GLU A 26 -11.78 -26.93 0.61
CA GLU A 26 -12.05 -25.88 1.58
C GLU A 26 -11.53 -26.24 2.98
N ALA A 27 -11.75 -27.46 3.45
CA ALA A 27 -11.25 -27.91 4.76
C ALA A 27 -9.71 -27.93 4.82
N ILE A 28 -9.04 -28.36 3.75
CA ILE A 28 -7.59 -28.35 3.64
C ILE A 28 -7.07 -26.90 3.66
N SER A 29 -7.71 -26.00 2.94
CA SER A 29 -7.38 -24.59 2.94
C SER A 29 -7.53 -23.96 4.32
N MET A 30 -8.65 -24.23 5.01
CA MET A 30 -8.87 -23.79 6.38
C MET A 30 -7.79 -24.28 7.33
N ARG A 31 -7.38 -25.56 7.21
CA ARG A 31 -6.28 -26.12 8.00
C ARG A 31 -4.94 -25.40 7.75
N LYS A 32 -4.58 -25.19 6.50
CA LYS A 32 -3.35 -24.45 6.12
C LYS A 32 -3.36 -23.01 6.68
N ASN A 33 -4.51 -22.33 6.59
CA ASN A 33 -4.67 -20.97 7.12
C ASN A 33 -4.54 -20.95 8.65
N PHE A 34 -5.18 -21.91 9.32
CA PHE A 34 -5.05 -22.02 10.77
C PHE A 34 -3.60 -22.26 11.21
N GLU A 35 -2.87 -23.15 10.55
CA GLU A 35 -1.46 -23.39 10.84
C GLU A 35 -0.60 -22.15 10.62
N LYS A 36 -0.86 -21.39 9.55
CA LYS A 36 -0.06 -20.23 9.18
C LYS A 36 -0.43 -18.96 9.93
N TYR A 37 -1.74 -18.67 10.06
CA TYR A 37 -2.24 -17.41 10.62
C TYR A 37 -2.88 -17.60 12.00
N GLY A 38 -3.21 -18.85 12.40
CA GLY A 38 -3.95 -19.22 13.59
C GLY A 38 -5.41 -18.75 13.54
N ALA A 39 -5.97 -18.72 12.34
CA ALA A 39 -7.35 -18.36 12.05
C ALA A 39 -7.77 -18.95 10.70
N THR A 40 -9.05 -19.25 10.55
CA THR A 40 -9.64 -19.77 9.31
C THR A 40 -10.40 -18.69 8.53
N ASP A 41 -10.77 -17.59 9.21
CA ASP A 41 -11.42 -16.43 8.60
C ASP A 41 -10.94 -15.10 9.21
N PHE A 42 -11.42 -13.96 8.65
CA PHE A 42 -11.02 -12.62 9.10
C PHE A 42 -11.52 -12.27 10.49
N GLU A 43 -12.67 -12.80 10.93
CA GLU A 43 -13.21 -12.51 12.25
C GLU A 43 -12.43 -13.25 13.34
N GLU A 44 -12.10 -14.53 13.12
CA GLU A 44 -11.19 -15.27 14.00
C GLU A 44 -9.83 -14.58 14.10
N LEU A 45 -9.28 -14.11 12.97
CA LEU A 45 -8.05 -13.35 12.96
C LEU A 45 -8.16 -12.03 13.73
N ALA A 46 -9.29 -11.32 13.58
CA ALA A 46 -9.56 -10.08 14.30
C ALA A 46 -9.67 -10.31 15.82
N ILE A 47 -10.32 -11.39 16.24
CA ILE A 47 -10.41 -11.78 17.65
C ILE A 47 -9.02 -12.12 18.21
N LYS A 48 -8.22 -12.92 17.47
CA LYS A 48 -6.85 -13.25 17.84
C LYS A 48 -5.97 -12.01 17.98
N LEU A 49 -6.13 -11.03 17.10
CA LEU A 49 -5.41 -9.76 17.12
C LEU A 49 -5.98 -8.74 18.12
N LYS A 50 -7.02 -9.12 18.88
CA LYS A 50 -7.69 -8.26 19.85
C LYS A 50 -8.23 -6.97 19.24
N ARG A 51 -8.84 -7.06 18.03
CA ARG A 51 -9.54 -5.93 17.43
C ARG A 51 -10.71 -5.50 18.35
N GLU A 52 -10.77 -4.20 18.66
CA GLU A 52 -11.86 -3.65 19.44
C GLU A 52 -13.11 -3.43 18.56
N PRO A 53 -14.33 -3.77 19.07
CA PRO A 53 -15.57 -3.41 18.39
C PRO A 53 -15.78 -1.88 18.50
N ILE A 54 -15.86 -1.20 17.36
CA ILE A 54 -16.12 0.25 17.28
C ILE A 54 -17.37 0.47 16.45
N CYS A 55 -18.25 1.34 16.92
CA CYS A 55 -19.52 1.61 16.24
C CYS A 55 -19.27 2.31 14.88
N PRO A 56 -19.72 1.72 13.74
CA PRO A 56 -19.51 2.32 12.43
C PRO A 56 -20.31 3.61 12.20
N LYS A 57 -21.31 3.87 13.04
CA LYS A 57 -22.18 5.05 12.89
C LYS A 57 -21.68 6.28 13.65
N CYS A 58 -21.18 6.10 14.88
CA CYS A 58 -20.78 7.23 15.73
C CYS A 58 -19.36 7.13 16.29
N GLY A 59 -18.58 6.10 15.94
CA GLY A 59 -17.21 5.92 16.41
C GLY A 59 -17.07 5.53 17.89
N SER A 60 -18.19 5.33 18.61
CA SER A 60 -18.14 5.00 20.03
C SER A 60 -17.56 3.60 20.27
N LYS A 61 -16.77 3.47 21.34
CA LYS A 61 -16.26 2.20 21.86
C LYS A 61 -17.14 1.60 22.96
N PHE A 62 -18.24 2.28 23.35
CA PHE A 62 -19.18 1.80 24.36
C PHE A 62 -20.26 0.93 23.74
N TYR A 63 -20.23 -0.36 24.02
CA TYR A 63 -21.14 -1.35 23.46
C TYR A 63 -21.59 -2.39 24.47
N VAL A 64 -22.63 -3.12 24.11
CA VAL A 64 -23.05 -4.39 24.74
C VAL A 64 -23.06 -5.51 23.71
N LYS A 65 -22.78 -6.74 24.13
CA LYS A 65 -23.05 -7.93 23.31
C LYS A 65 -24.56 -8.09 23.19
N HIS A 66 -25.07 -8.23 21.97
CA HIS A 66 -26.52 -8.23 21.73
C HIS A 66 -27.04 -9.62 21.32
N SER A 67 -26.54 -10.14 20.20
CA SER A 67 -27.01 -11.39 19.59
C SER A 67 -25.90 -12.00 18.73
N HIS A 68 -26.25 -13.11 18.05
CA HIS A 68 -25.35 -13.69 17.04
C HIS A 68 -25.99 -13.59 15.65
N THR A 69 -25.13 -13.62 14.62
CA THR A 69 -25.57 -13.83 13.23
C THR A 69 -25.99 -15.28 13.02
N PRO A 70 -26.69 -15.63 11.91
CA PRO A 70 -26.95 -17.04 11.56
C PRO A 70 -25.69 -17.92 11.55
N ASN A 71 -24.53 -17.33 11.20
CA ASN A 71 -23.22 -18.00 11.19
C ASN A 71 -22.50 -17.89 12.55
N SER A 72 -23.23 -17.78 13.65
CA SER A 72 -22.73 -17.74 15.04
C SER A 72 -21.75 -16.60 15.36
N LYS A 73 -21.65 -15.56 14.52
CA LYS A 73 -20.78 -14.40 14.76
C LYS A 73 -21.41 -13.42 15.73
N GLN A 74 -20.61 -12.89 16.67
CA GLN A 74 -21.09 -11.97 17.69
C GLN A 74 -21.54 -10.63 17.09
N ARG A 75 -22.77 -10.20 17.45
CA ARG A 75 -23.26 -8.84 17.21
C ARG A 75 -23.12 -7.98 18.45
N TYR A 76 -22.88 -6.71 18.23
CA TYR A 76 -22.76 -5.68 19.26
C TYR A 76 -23.84 -4.62 19.05
N GLN A 77 -24.26 -3.96 20.12
CA GLN A 77 -25.13 -2.78 20.06
C GLN A 77 -24.41 -1.62 20.74
N CYS A 78 -24.30 -0.51 20.03
CA CYS A 78 -23.73 0.73 20.57
C CYS A 78 -24.61 1.30 21.68
N LYS A 79 -24.00 1.67 22.80
CA LYS A 79 -24.72 2.29 23.92
C LYS A 79 -25.13 3.74 23.64
N GLU A 80 -24.36 4.46 22.78
CA GLU A 80 -24.59 5.87 22.48
C GLU A 80 -25.69 6.07 21.43
N CYS A 81 -25.67 5.30 20.33
CA CYS A 81 -26.60 5.52 19.21
C CYS A 81 -27.52 4.35 18.89
N GLY A 82 -27.46 3.25 19.65
CA GLY A 82 -28.30 2.07 19.45
C GLY A 82 -27.99 1.23 18.21
N HIS A 83 -27.02 1.65 17.37
CA HIS A 83 -26.69 0.94 16.13
C HIS A 83 -26.14 -0.46 16.41
N ARG A 84 -26.61 -1.45 15.61
CA ARG A 84 -26.16 -2.84 15.72
C ARG A 84 -25.11 -3.14 14.65
N TYR A 85 -24.03 -3.81 15.04
CA TYR A 85 -22.88 -4.08 14.17
C TYR A 85 -22.15 -5.35 14.61
N ASN A 86 -21.20 -5.82 13.81
CA ASN A 86 -20.27 -6.91 14.15
C ASN A 86 -18.83 -6.40 14.24
N LEU A 87 -17.90 -7.25 14.65
CA LEU A 87 -16.51 -6.90 14.81
C LEU A 87 -15.87 -6.36 13.51
N MET A 88 -16.32 -6.83 12.35
CA MET A 88 -15.78 -6.50 11.05
C MET A 88 -16.49 -5.32 10.35
N SER A 89 -17.50 -4.71 10.96
CA SER A 89 -18.34 -3.68 10.31
C SER A 89 -17.55 -2.45 9.81
N ASN A 90 -16.45 -2.08 10.49
CA ASN A 90 -15.53 -1.00 10.09
C ASN A 90 -14.28 -1.52 9.35
N SER A 91 -14.30 -2.76 8.92
CA SER A 91 -13.17 -3.36 8.22
C SER A 91 -13.37 -3.31 6.70
N ILE A 92 -12.28 -3.27 5.95
CA ILE A 92 -12.32 -3.45 4.49
C ILE A 92 -12.88 -4.81 4.07
N PHE A 93 -12.86 -5.80 4.97
CA PHE A 93 -13.40 -7.15 4.77
C PHE A 93 -14.89 -7.24 5.09
N ASN A 94 -15.52 -6.15 5.51
CA ASN A 94 -16.97 -6.15 5.76
C ASN A 94 -17.74 -6.48 4.47
N SER A 95 -18.76 -7.34 4.60
CA SER A 95 -19.65 -7.75 3.49
C SER A 95 -18.91 -8.36 2.29
N THR A 96 -17.79 -9.03 2.52
CA THR A 96 -17.14 -9.82 1.47
C THR A 96 -17.80 -11.18 1.31
N ASN A 97 -18.08 -11.56 0.06
CA ASN A 97 -18.62 -12.90 -0.29
C ASN A 97 -17.52 -13.86 -0.76
N LYS A 98 -16.28 -13.38 -0.85
CA LYS A 98 -15.12 -14.20 -1.27
C LYS A 98 -14.40 -14.77 -0.05
N SER A 99 -13.79 -15.93 -0.23
CA SER A 99 -13.11 -16.69 0.82
C SER A 99 -11.92 -15.93 1.41
N PHE A 100 -11.47 -16.37 2.57
CA PHE A 100 -10.24 -15.91 3.19
C PHE A 100 -9.04 -16.13 2.25
N ASP A 101 -8.95 -17.29 1.61
CA ASP A 101 -7.87 -17.63 0.66
C ASP A 101 -7.81 -16.71 -0.54
N THR A 102 -8.95 -16.40 -1.15
CA THR A 102 -9.00 -15.45 -2.28
C THR A 102 -8.42 -14.10 -1.89
N TRP A 103 -8.74 -13.59 -0.69
CA TRP A 103 -8.17 -12.35 -0.19
C TRP A 103 -6.68 -12.46 0.13
N ILE A 104 -6.23 -13.58 0.70
CA ILE A 104 -4.81 -13.82 0.97
C ILE A 104 -4.01 -13.84 -0.34
N THR A 105 -4.53 -14.52 -1.37
CA THR A 105 -3.94 -14.53 -2.71
C THR A 105 -3.89 -13.11 -3.28
N TYR A 106 -5.00 -12.38 -3.25
CA TYR A 106 -5.08 -11.00 -3.72
C TYR A 106 -4.05 -10.08 -3.02
N LEU A 107 -3.98 -10.12 -1.70
CA LEU A 107 -3.02 -9.32 -0.93
C LEU A 107 -1.57 -9.73 -1.22
N THR A 108 -1.32 -11.01 -1.42
CA THR A 108 0.00 -11.51 -1.85
C THR A 108 0.39 -10.90 -3.19
N LEU A 109 -0.49 -10.94 -4.18
CA LEU A 109 -0.25 -10.34 -5.49
C LEU A 109 -0.03 -8.83 -5.40
N MET A 110 -0.78 -8.12 -4.55
CA MET A 110 -0.54 -6.70 -4.28
C MET A 110 0.87 -6.43 -3.71
N THR A 111 1.40 -7.31 -2.85
CA THR A 111 2.77 -7.15 -2.32
C THR A 111 3.86 -7.30 -3.39
N PHE A 112 3.55 -8.03 -4.47
CA PHE A 112 4.43 -8.19 -5.63
C PHE A 112 4.16 -7.16 -6.73
N ASN A 113 3.25 -6.22 -6.48
CA ASN A 113 2.87 -5.17 -7.44
C ASN A 113 2.35 -5.74 -8.77
N VAL A 114 1.53 -6.78 -8.69
CA VAL A 114 0.91 -7.41 -9.84
C VAL A 114 -0.19 -6.49 -10.40
N PRO A 115 -0.27 -6.29 -11.74
CA PRO A 115 -1.34 -5.56 -12.39
C PRO A 115 -2.73 -6.14 -12.11
N LEU A 116 -3.80 -5.33 -12.29
CA LEU A 116 -5.18 -5.77 -12.00
C LEU A 116 -5.59 -6.96 -12.87
N GLU A 117 -5.32 -6.92 -14.16
CA GLU A 117 -5.67 -7.97 -15.12
C GLU A 117 -5.18 -9.36 -14.67
N MET A 118 -3.90 -9.48 -14.34
CA MET A 118 -3.34 -10.74 -13.81
C MET A 118 -3.92 -11.11 -12.45
N THR A 119 -4.28 -10.10 -11.64
CA THR A 119 -4.89 -10.33 -10.32
C THR A 119 -6.31 -10.89 -10.45
N GLU A 120 -7.06 -10.46 -11.45
CA GLU A 120 -8.40 -10.95 -11.77
C GLU A 120 -8.36 -12.44 -12.14
N GLU A 121 -7.46 -12.81 -13.05
CA GLU A 121 -7.26 -14.19 -13.48
C GLU A 121 -6.85 -15.10 -12.33
N LEU A 122 -5.82 -14.71 -11.56
CA LEU A 122 -5.26 -15.54 -10.49
C LEU A 122 -6.18 -15.66 -9.26
N CYS A 123 -7.07 -14.71 -9.04
CA CYS A 123 -8.02 -14.71 -7.92
C CYS A 123 -9.43 -15.16 -8.30
N ASP A 124 -9.69 -15.40 -9.59
CA ASP A 124 -11.04 -15.68 -10.13
C ASP A 124 -12.07 -14.63 -9.64
N ILE A 125 -11.76 -13.35 -9.90
CA ILE A 125 -12.61 -12.22 -9.55
C ILE A 125 -12.77 -11.28 -10.74
N SER A 126 -13.90 -10.57 -10.79
CA SER A 126 -14.13 -9.60 -11.86
C SER A 126 -13.27 -8.34 -11.70
N HIS A 127 -12.97 -7.65 -12.81
CA HIS A 127 -12.23 -6.37 -12.81
C HIS A 127 -12.77 -5.33 -11.81
N PRO A 128 -14.10 -5.07 -11.76
CA PRO A 128 -14.65 -4.15 -10.75
C PRO A 128 -14.37 -4.59 -9.32
N THR A 129 -14.38 -5.89 -9.04
CA THR A 129 -14.06 -6.44 -7.71
C THR A 129 -12.58 -6.22 -7.38
N ALA A 130 -11.68 -6.55 -8.29
CA ALA A 130 -10.24 -6.34 -8.11
C ALA A 130 -9.90 -4.87 -7.87
N MET A 131 -10.50 -3.96 -8.65
CA MET A 131 -10.35 -2.52 -8.47
C MET A 131 -10.93 -2.04 -7.14
N LEU A 132 -12.12 -2.50 -6.75
CA LEU A 132 -12.75 -2.17 -5.47
C LEU A 132 -11.86 -2.59 -4.29
N TRP A 133 -11.32 -3.80 -4.34
CA TRP A 133 -10.46 -4.32 -3.28
C TRP A 133 -9.16 -3.51 -3.17
N ARG A 134 -8.57 -3.12 -4.30
CA ARG A 134 -7.39 -2.24 -4.32
C ARG A 134 -7.69 -0.89 -3.64
N LYS A 135 -8.82 -0.27 -3.97
CA LYS A 135 -9.27 0.97 -3.32
C LYS A 135 -9.51 0.78 -1.82
N LYS A 136 -10.12 -0.34 -1.41
CA LYS A 136 -10.30 -0.68 0.01
C LYS A 136 -8.98 -0.80 0.75
N VAL A 137 -8.00 -1.47 0.18
CA VAL A 137 -6.66 -1.57 0.78
C VAL A 137 -5.99 -0.20 0.84
N PHE A 138 -6.04 0.58 -0.23
CA PHE A 138 -5.46 1.92 -0.26
C PHE A 138 -6.12 2.87 0.75
N SER A 139 -7.42 2.75 1.00
CA SER A 139 -8.11 3.59 1.99
C SER A 139 -7.55 3.46 3.40
N THR A 140 -6.94 2.32 3.74
CA THR A 140 -6.32 2.10 5.06
C THR A 140 -4.96 2.79 5.23
N ILE A 141 -4.41 3.34 4.15
CA ILE A 141 -3.08 3.96 4.12
C ILE A 141 -3.09 5.34 3.46
N ASN A 142 -4.25 5.95 3.25
CA ASN A 142 -4.34 7.26 2.59
C ASN A 142 -3.58 8.35 3.36
N ASP A 143 -3.63 8.33 4.68
CA ASP A 143 -2.95 9.23 5.60
C ASP A 143 -1.59 8.71 6.11
N TYR A 144 -1.10 7.61 5.52
CA TYR A 144 0.12 6.96 6.00
C TYR A 144 1.34 7.87 5.99
N GLN A 145 1.48 8.67 4.94
CA GLN A 145 2.61 9.57 4.79
C GLN A 145 2.46 10.87 5.64
N ASP A 146 1.27 11.23 6.08
CA ASP A 146 1.02 12.49 6.83
C ASP A 146 1.79 12.56 8.16
N ARG A 147 2.13 11.39 8.71
CA ARG A 147 2.87 11.26 9.98
C ARG A 147 4.37 11.08 9.81
N ILE A 148 4.88 11.06 8.58
CA ILE A 148 6.30 10.87 8.31
C ILE A 148 7.01 12.20 8.51
N ILE A 149 8.01 12.21 9.40
CA ILE A 149 8.95 13.31 9.59
C ILE A 149 10.35 12.76 9.33
N LEU A 150 11.01 13.30 8.32
CA LEU A 150 12.38 12.96 7.92
C LEU A 150 13.36 13.71 8.82
N ARG A 151 14.41 13.02 9.27
CA ARG A 151 15.31 13.52 10.31
C ARG A 151 16.78 13.32 9.98
N GLY A 152 17.62 14.14 10.60
CA GLY A 152 19.09 14.03 10.49
C GLY A 152 19.56 14.42 9.10
N THR A 153 20.08 13.47 8.31
CA THR A 153 20.45 13.68 6.90
C THR A 153 19.30 13.24 5.99
N VAL A 154 18.85 14.14 5.13
CA VAL A 154 17.73 13.95 4.22
C VAL A 154 18.16 14.17 2.79
N TRP A 155 17.89 13.22 1.92
CA TRP A 155 18.09 13.33 0.46
C TRP A 155 16.77 13.70 -0.19
N ILE A 156 16.82 14.62 -1.17
CA ILE A 156 15.66 15.05 -1.96
C ILE A 156 15.99 15.07 -3.44
N ASP A 157 15.04 14.64 -4.26
CA ASP A 157 15.10 14.75 -5.73
C ASP A 157 13.67 14.73 -6.31
N GLU A 158 13.51 15.09 -7.58
CA GLU A 158 12.27 15.00 -8.31
C GLU A 158 12.33 13.90 -9.36
N THR A 159 11.26 13.15 -9.43
CA THR A 159 11.06 12.21 -10.52
C THR A 159 9.81 12.57 -11.33
N TYR A 160 9.84 12.29 -12.62
CA TYR A 160 8.81 12.70 -13.55
C TYR A 160 8.21 11.48 -14.22
N ILE A 161 6.89 11.42 -14.22
CA ILE A 161 6.13 10.40 -14.93
C ILE A 161 5.21 11.07 -15.95
N PHE A 162 4.92 10.34 -17.02
CA PHE A 162 4.04 10.85 -18.06
C PHE A 162 2.58 10.86 -17.57
N ASP A 163 1.85 11.97 -17.79
CA ASP A 163 0.43 12.05 -17.50
C ASP A 163 -0.37 11.55 -18.72
N SER A 164 -0.83 10.30 -18.64
CA SER A 164 -1.59 9.67 -19.72
C SER A 164 -2.94 10.35 -20.01
N SER A 165 -3.47 11.16 -19.08
CA SER A 165 -4.73 11.87 -19.29
C SER A 165 -4.59 13.05 -20.27
N ILE A 166 -3.35 13.49 -20.54
CA ILE A 166 -3.05 14.58 -21.49
C ILE A 166 -2.78 14.02 -22.91
N LEU A 167 -2.74 12.69 -23.07
CA LEU A 167 -2.46 11.98 -24.35
C LEU A 167 -3.55 12.15 -25.42
N HIS A 168 -4.69 12.75 -25.11
CA HIS A 168 -5.80 12.89 -26.07
C HIS A 168 -5.71 14.12 -26.95
N ASP A 169 -4.69 14.98 -26.77
CA ASP A 169 -4.43 16.07 -27.72
C ASP A 169 -3.53 15.58 -28.84
N ASN A 170 -4.02 15.70 -30.07
CA ASN A 170 -3.41 15.22 -31.33
C ASN A 170 -2.05 15.85 -31.71
N ASP A 171 -1.49 16.72 -30.88
CA ASP A 171 -0.20 17.40 -31.10
C ASP A 171 0.95 16.73 -30.33
N PHE A 172 1.17 15.45 -30.58
CA PHE A 172 2.30 14.72 -30.01
C PHE A 172 3.62 15.06 -30.72
N THR A 173 4.16 16.22 -30.47
CA THR A 173 5.60 16.45 -30.70
C THR A 173 6.35 16.07 -29.44
N SER A 174 7.02 14.93 -29.44
CA SER A 174 7.97 14.50 -28.41
C SER A 174 9.07 15.56 -28.29
N LYS A 175 8.88 16.54 -27.42
CA LYS A 175 9.91 17.54 -27.11
C LYS A 175 10.96 16.90 -26.22
N ARG A 176 12.24 16.99 -26.60
CA ARG A 176 13.35 16.63 -25.72
C ARG A 176 13.31 17.49 -24.46
N GLY A 177 13.40 16.85 -23.28
CA GLY A 177 13.44 17.51 -21.98
C GLY A 177 12.14 17.42 -21.17
N LEU A 178 12.08 18.15 -20.04
CA LEU A 178 10.95 18.18 -19.14
C LEU A 178 9.74 18.86 -19.81
N SER A 179 8.70 18.09 -20.06
CA SER A 179 7.44 18.56 -20.61
C SER A 179 6.49 18.98 -19.48
N LYS A 180 5.67 20.01 -19.76
CA LYS A 180 4.53 20.39 -18.88
C LYS A 180 3.51 19.25 -18.71
N ASN A 181 3.56 18.23 -19.56
CA ASN A 181 2.68 17.08 -19.56
C ASN A 181 3.17 15.96 -18.64
N GLN A 182 4.25 16.17 -17.90
CA GLN A 182 4.77 15.21 -16.93
C GLN A 182 4.36 15.62 -15.53
N LEU A 183 3.89 14.66 -14.75
CA LEU A 183 3.66 14.81 -13.32
C LEU A 183 5.01 14.77 -12.60
N CYS A 184 5.26 15.79 -11.80
CA CYS A 184 6.41 15.87 -10.90
C CYS A 184 6.05 15.19 -9.59
N ILE A 185 6.85 14.24 -9.18
CA ILE A 185 6.80 13.58 -7.87
C ILE A 185 8.05 14.02 -7.13
N VAL A 186 7.87 14.68 -6.00
CA VAL A 186 8.96 14.97 -5.06
C VAL A 186 9.18 13.73 -4.21
N VAL A 187 10.42 13.32 -4.10
CA VAL A 187 10.84 12.14 -3.35
C VAL A 187 11.88 12.57 -2.33
N ALA A 188 11.73 12.13 -1.10
CA ALA A 188 12.69 12.36 -0.05
C ALA A 188 12.90 11.09 0.78
N ILE A 189 14.10 10.90 1.30
CA ILE A 189 14.46 9.80 2.20
C ILE A 189 15.46 10.29 3.22
N ASP A 190 15.31 9.85 4.47
CA ASP A 190 16.29 10.16 5.51
C ASP A 190 17.27 9.01 5.78
N ILE A 191 18.26 9.28 6.62
CA ILE A 191 19.28 8.31 7.02
C ILE A 191 18.70 7.08 7.75
N PHE A 192 17.47 7.18 8.26
CA PHE A 192 16.73 6.08 8.91
C PHE A 192 15.84 5.31 7.95
N GLU A 193 15.98 5.55 6.63
CA GLU A 193 15.19 4.94 5.55
C GLU A 193 13.70 5.31 5.59
N ASN A 194 13.30 6.36 6.34
CA ASN A 194 11.96 6.90 6.19
C ASN A 194 11.85 7.57 4.84
N THR A 195 10.87 7.16 4.06
CA THR A 195 10.67 7.64 2.70
C THR A 195 9.38 8.45 2.61
N TYR A 196 9.41 9.54 1.85
CA TYR A 196 8.26 10.36 1.53
C TYR A 196 8.21 10.59 0.01
N ALA A 197 7.02 10.45 -0.59
CA ALA A 197 6.82 10.63 -2.02
C ALA A 197 5.44 11.25 -2.30
N VAL A 198 5.41 12.42 -2.91
CA VAL A 198 4.17 13.17 -3.14
C VAL A 198 4.14 13.81 -4.52
N ILE A 199 2.94 13.86 -5.13
CA ILE A 199 2.71 14.58 -6.38
C ILE A 199 2.82 16.08 -6.10
N CYS A 200 3.75 16.73 -6.80
CA CYS A 200 4.02 18.16 -6.69
C CYS A 200 3.45 18.99 -7.85
N GLY A 201 2.63 18.40 -8.72
CA GLY A 201 1.98 19.01 -9.89
C GLY A 201 2.70 18.71 -11.20
N HIS A 202 2.43 19.50 -12.26
CA HIS A 202 2.98 19.26 -13.60
C HIS A 202 4.27 20.03 -13.86
N GLY A 203 5.15 19.44 -14.69
CA GLY A 203 6.41 20.04 -15.14
C GLY A 203 7.36 20.34 -14.00
N LYS A 204 8.34 21.23 -14.26
CA LYS A 204 9.34 21.62 -13.28
C LYS A 204 8.71 22.28 -12.07
N PRO A 205 9.06 21.87 -10.82
CA PRO A 205 8.44 22.44 -9.64
C PRO A 205 8.92 23.87 -9.37
N THR A 206 8.08 24.66 -8.71
CA THR A 206 8.47 25.97 -8.16
C THR A 206 8.91 25.84 -6.70
N LYS A 207 9.64 26.84 -6.20
CA LYS A 207 10.04 26.92 -4.78
C LYS A 207 8.86 26.70 -3.83
N LYS A 208 7.76 27.41 -4.08
CA LYS A 208 6.53 27.31 -3.26
C LYS A 208 5.91 25.90 -3.29
N ARG A 209 5.96 25.21 -4.43
CA ARG A 209 5.43 23.85 -4.56
C ARG A 209 6.25 22.86 -3.73
N ILE A 210 7.59 22.92 -3.82
CA ILE A 210 8.50 22.09 -3.01
C ILE A 210 8.29 22.36 -1.52
N TYR A 211 8.29 23.64 -1.13
CA TYR A 211 8.07 24.03 0.25
C TYR A 211 6.73 23.49 0.80
N ASN A 212 5.64 23.69 0.08
CA ASN A 212 4.34 23.18 0.53
C ASN A 212 4.26 21.65 0.61
N ALA A 213 4.98 20.95 -0.26
CA ALA A 213 5.03 19.49 -0.26
C ALA A 213 5.79 18.93 0.96
N LEU A 214 6.82 19.62 1.44
CA LEU A 214 7.78 19.05 2.39
C LEU A 214 7.84 19.76 3.75
N LYS A 215 7.27 20.96 3.91
CA LYS A 215 7.41 21.79 5.12
C LYS A 215 7.00 21.11 6.43
N ASN A 216 6.09 20.15 6.39
CA ASN A 216 5.62 19.40 7.56
C ASN A 216 6.28 18.01 7.67
N HIS A 217 7.20 17.70 6.78
CA HIS A 217 7.76 16.36 6.63
C HIS A 217 9.29 16.30 6.78
N ILE A 218 9.94 17.43 7.04
CA ILE A 218 11.36 17.49 7.33
C ILE A 218 11.56 18.25 8.64
N GLU A 219 12.37 17.71 9.53
CA GLU A 219 12.75 18.32 10.80
C GLU A 219 13.60 19.57 10.56
N ASP A 220 13.35 20.63 11.32
CA ASP A 220 14.14 21.86 11.26
C ASP A 220 15.63 21.58 11.54
N ASN A 221 16.51 22.31 10.88
CA ASN A 221 17.98 22.19 11.00
C ASN A 221 18.56 20.83 10.50
N ALA A 222 17.77 19.99 9.83
CA ALA A 222 18.29 18.78 9.19
C ALA A 222 19.35 19.12 8.13
N LEU A 223 20.19 18.13 7.77
CA LEU A 223 21.11 18.25 6.66
C LEU A 223 20.39 17.80 5.37
N LEU A 224 20.23 18.70 4.40
CA LEU A 224 19.64 18.40 3.10
C LEU A 224 20.73 18.14 2.05
N ILE A 225 20.68 16.95 1.45
CA ILE A 225 21.53 16.58 0.31
C ILE A 225 20.67 16.62 -0.96
N HIS A 226 21.11 17.40 -1.97
CA HIS A 226 20.36 17.59 -3.20
C HIS A 226 21.26 17.97 -4.40
N ASP A 227 20.70 18.00 -5.61
CA ASP A 227 21.40 18.30 -6.87
C ASP A 227 21.66 19.81 -7.14
N GLY A 228 21.21 20.68 -6.25
CA GLY A 228 21.31 22.13 -6.39
C GLY A 228 20.15 22.77 -7.16
N GLU A 229 19.03 22.06 -7.35
CA GLU A 229 17.86 22.65 -7.96
C GLU A 229 17.34 23.85 -7.14
N LYS A 230 17.17 25.00 -7.82
CA LYS A 230 16.77 26.28 -7.18
C LYS A 230 15.39 26.19 -6.50
N ALA A 231 14.57 25.24 -6.86
CA ALA A 231 13.27 25.01 -6.24
C ALA A 231 13.38 24.64 -4.75
N HIS A 232 14.50 24.11 -4.29
CA HIS A 232 14.74 23.74 -2.90
C HIS A 232 15.05 24.93 -1.97
N ASN A 233 15.44 26.08 -2.50
CA ASN A 233 15.94 27.20 -1.70
C ASN A 233 14.94 27.71 -0.66
N GLU A 234 13.64 27.80 -0.98
CA GLU A 234 12.64 28.27 -0.01
C GLU A 234 12.46 27.30 1.15
N LEU A 235 12.57 25.98 0.87
CA LEU A 235 12.53 24.95 1.90
C LEU A 235 13.75 25.04 2.83
N ILE A 236 14.94 25.21 2.26
CA ILE A 236 16.20 25.33 2.99
C ILE A 236 16.15 26.56 3.93
N GLU A 237 15.73 27.70 3.38
CA GLU A 237 15.67 28.96 4.13
C GLU A 237 14.67 28.90 5.28
N LYS A 238 13.43 28.45 5.03
CA LYS A 238 12.34 28.47 6.02
C LYS A 238 12.44 27.40 7.10
N LEU A 239 13.08 26.27 6.83
CA LEU A 239 13.34 25.23 7.82
C LEU A 239 14.76 25.27 8.39
N HIS A 240 15.53 26.33 8.06
CA HIS A 240 16.92 26.52 8.49
C HIS A 240 17.81 25.28 8.23
N LEU A 241 17.58 24.62 7.08
CA LEU A 241 18.30 23.39 6.73
C LEU A 241 19.77 23.69 6.42
N ARG A 242 20.66 22.82 6.87
CA ARG A 242 22.02 22.78 6.33
C ARG A 242 21.94 22.14 4.94
N SER A 243 22.72 22.62 3.98
CA SER A 243 22.61 22.18 2.59
C SER A 243 23.94 21.71 2.05
N GLU A 244 23.97 20.50 1.50
CA GLU A 244 25.08 19.98 0.68
C GLU A 244 24.60 19.72 -0.74
N VAL A 245 25.31 20.28 -1.71
CA VAL A 245 24.94 20.27 -3.13
C VAL A 245 25.87 19.39 -3.93
N TYR A 246 25.33 18.39 -4.59
CA TYR A 246 26.02 17.53 -5.54
C TYR A 246 25.38 17.68 -6.92
N LYS A 247 25.95 18.55 -7.76
CA LYS A 247 25.39 18.86 -9.09
C LYS A 247 25.35 17.61 -9.96
N ALA A 248 24.24 17.43 -10.66
CA ALA A 248 24.01 16.29 -11.54
C ALA A 248 25.12 16.18 -12.61
N ASP A 249 25.98 15.21 -12.44
CA ASP A 249 27.02 14.84 -13.38
C ASP A 249 27.23 13.31 -13.36
N SER A 250 26.83 12.66 -14.44
CA SER A 250 26.93 11.20 -14.57
C SER A 250 28.36 10.66 -14.60
N LYS A 251 29.36 11.55 -14.74
CA LYS A 251 30.81 11.21 -14.74
C LYS A 251 31.47 11.51 -13.40
N SER A 252 30.83 12.26 -12.52
CA SER A 252 31.36 12.60 -11.20
C SER A 252 31.13 11.46 -10.22
N ASN A 253 32.23 10.85 -9.73
CA ASN A 253 32.15 9.83 -8.69
C ASN A 253 31.49 10.37 -7.40
N ASP A 254 31.74 11.63 -7.09
CA ASP A 254 31.19 12.31 -5.92
C ASP A 254 29.66 12.42 -5.99
N TYR A 255 29.13 12.89 -7.15
CA TYR A 255 27.67 12.89 -7.39
C TYR A 255 27.09 11.49 -7.32
N LEU A 256 27.70 10.53 -8.02
CA LEU A 256 27.20 9.16 -8.05
C LEU A 256 27.15 8.52 -6.66
N LEU A 257 28.16 8.79 -5.82
CA LEU A 257 28.21 8.25 -4.46
C LEU A 257 27.15 8.88 -3.54
N HIS A 258 27.10 10.21 -3.48
CA HIS A 258 26.26 10.93 -2.53
C HIS A 258 24.78 10.96 -2.92
N MET A 259 24.45 10.93 -4.22
CA MET A 259 23.07 10.92 -4.72
C MET A 259 22.53 9.53 -5.05
N ALA A 260 23.34 8.46 -4.89
CA ALA A 260 22.94 7.09 -5.26
C ALA A 260 21.63 6.65 -4.60
N LEU A 261 21.46 6.96 -3.30
CA LEU A 261 20.29 6.53 -2.52
C LEU A 261 18.99 7.08 -3.11
N ILE A 262 18.93 8.39 -3.33
CA ILE A 262 17.74 9.05 -3.84
C ILE A 262 17.51 8.75 -5.33
N ASN A 263 18.57 8.69 -6.16
CA ASN A 263 18.49 8.33 -7.57
C ASN A 263 17.92 6.91 -7.76
N ASN A 264 18.37 5.95 -6.94
CA ASN A 264 17.85 4.59 -6.95
C ASN A 264 16.38 4.57 -6.56
N LEU A 265 15.98 5.31 -5.52
CA LEU A 265 14.60 5.39 -5.07
C LEU A 265 13.69 5.99 -6.15
N CYS A 266 14.09 7.08 -6.79
CA CYS A 266 13.39 7.68 -7.94
C CYS A 266 13.22 6.68 -9.10
N SER A 267 14.29 5.92 -9.41
CA SER A 267 14.24 4.85 -10.41
C SER A 267 13.28 3.71 -10.02
N TRP A 268 13.23 3.33 -8.74
CA TRP A 268 12.29 2.30 -8.24
C TRP A 268 10.85 2.77 -8.32
N ILE A 269 10.55 4.02 -7.96
CA ILE A 269 9.21 4.62 -8.09
C ILE A 269 8.76 4.59 -9.55
N LYS A 270 9.62 5.00 -10.51
CA LYS A 270 9.29 4.93 -11.94
C LYS A 270 8.94 3.51 -12.37
N ARG A 271 9.81 2.54 -12.09
CA ARG A 271 9.60 1.12 -12.44
C ARG A 271 8.34 0.54 -11.79
N TYR A 272 8.03 0.98 -10.58
CA TYR A 272 6.81 0.58 -9.88
C TYR A 272 5.57 1.13 -10.58
N ILE A 273 5.53 2.43 -10.86
CA ILE A 273 4.36 3.09 -11.48
C ILE A 273 4.10 2.55 -12.89
N TYR A 274 5.14 2.34 -13.69
CA TYR A 274 5.00 1.81 -15.05
C TYR A 274 4.46 0.37 -15.14
N ARG A 275 4.35 -0.34 -14.04
CA ARG A 275 3.64 -1.64 -14.01
C ARG A 275 2.12 -1.52 -14.11
N PHE A 276 1.57 -0.35 -13.79
CA PHE A 276 0.13 -0.12 -13.71
C PHE A 276 -0.36 0.68 -14.92
N VAL A 277 -0.30 0.04 -16.09
CA VAL A 277 -0.81 0.63 -17.34
C VAL A 277 -2.31 0.97 -17.21
N GLY A 278 -2.72 2.14 -17.69
CA GLY A 278 -4.11 2.58 -17.60
C GLY A 278 -4.55 3.12 -16.24
N MET A 279 -3.61 3.26 -15.28
CA MET A 279 -3.90 3.89 -14.00
C MET A 279 -4.30 5.36 -14.20
N ARG A 280 -5.46 5.76 -13.63
CA ARG A 280 -5.89 7.16 -13.62
C ARG A 280 -5.01 7.98 -12.67
N LYS A 281 -4.68 9.22 -13.06
CA LYS A 281 -3.82 10.12 -12.27
C LYS A 281 -4.34 10.40 -10.86
N GLU A 282 -5.67 10.43 -10.68
CA GLU A 282 -6.31 10.65 -9.38
C GLU A 282 -5.95 9.56 -8.36
N ASN A 283 -5.61 8.37 -8.84
CA ASN A 283 -5.21 7.25 -7.99
C ASN A 283 -3.69 7.23 -7.70
N LEU A 284 -2.89 8.02 -8.43
CA LEU A 284 -1.42 7.93 -8.36
C LEU A 284 -0.90 8.12 -6.94
N GLN A 285 -1.44 9.08 -6.16
CA GLN A 285 -0.99 9.29 -4.78
C GLN A 285 -1.25 8.06 -3.90
N SER A 286 -2.36 7.36 -4.10
CA SER A 286 -2.64 6.11 -3.37
C SER A 286 -1.64 5.00 -3.70
N TYR A 287 -1.19 4.93 -4.97
CA TYR A 287 -0.10 4.02 -5.35
C TYR A 287 1.24 4.42 -4.74
N LEU A 288 1.55 5.72 -4.65
CA LEU A 288 2.76 6.20 -3.97
C LEU A 288 2.71 5.89 -2.47
N ASN A 289 1.56 6.11 -1.81
CA ASN A 289 1.36 5.74 -0.41
C ASN A 289 1.59 4.23 -0.18
N TRP A 290 1.08 3.39 -1.10
CA TRP A 290 1.30 1.94 -1.06
C TRP A 290 2.78 1.57 -1.26
N PHE A 291 3.46 2.21 -2.19
CA PHE A 291 4.88 1.99 -2.43
C PHE A 291 5.71 2.32 -1.18
N VAL A 292 5.51 3.49 -0.58
CA VAL A 292 6.20 3.93 0.64
C VAL A 292 5.87 3.01 1.82
N TYR A 293 4.61 2.63 1.97
CA TYR A 293 4.18 1.66 2.98
C TYR A 293 4.89 0.31 2.81
N LEU A 294 4.99 -0.21 1.58
CA LEU A 294 5.67 -1.47 1.31
C LEU A 294 7.18 -1.39 1.58
N LEU A 295 7.84 -0.28 1.31
CA LEU A 295 9.25 -0.07 1.68
C LEU A 295 9.41 -0.17 3.19
N ARG A 296 8.58 0.52 3.96
CA ARG A 296 8.61 0.46 5.43
C ARG A 296 8.34 -0.94 5.97
N VAL A 297 7.38 -1.66 5.37
CA VAL A 297 7.09 -3.05 5.73
C VAL A 297 8.27 -3.96 5.42
N LYS A 298 9.01 -3.72 4.33
CA LYS A 298 10.19 -4.51 3.95
C LYS A 298 11.37 -4.25 4.88
N ASN A 299 11.66 -3.00 5.17
CA ASN A 299 12.88 -2.57 5.90
C ASN A 299 12.78 -2.72 7.42
N SER A 300 11.59 -3.02 7.94
CA SER A 300 11.43 -3.21 9.38
C SER A 300 12.11 -4.50 9.85
N THR A 301 12.81 -4.43 10.96
CA THR A 301 13.46 -5.54 11.68
C THR A 301 12.49 -6.52 12.33
N ASN A 302 11.19 -6.36 12.11
CA ASN A 302 10.14 -7.18 12.70
C ASN A 302 10.24 -8.63 12.20
N LYS A 303 10.07 -9.60 13.10
CA LYS A 303 10.11 -11.05 12.83
C LYS A 303 8.94 -11.56 11.96
N TRP A 304 7.89 -10.74 11.77
CA TRP A 304 6.71 -11.17 11.02
C TRP A 304 6.93 -11.11 9.51
N PRO A 305 6.51 -12.14 8.76
CA PRO A 305 6.51 -12.09 7.29
C PRO A 305 5.73 -10.88 6.77
N LYS A 306 6.15 -10.36 5.61
CA LYS A 306 5.58 -9.15 4.99
C LYS A 306 4.05 -9.19 4.90
N LEU A 307 3.49 -10.31 4.43
CA LEU A 307 2.04 -10.46 4.28
C LEU A 307 1.30 -10.44 5.63
N GLU A 308 1.83 -11.08 6.66
CA GLU A 308 1.22 -11.05 7.99
C GLU A 308 1.18 -9.65 8.58
N ARG A 309 2.21 -8.85 8.37
CA ARG A 309 2.23 -7.45 8.82
C ARG A 309 1.15 -6.63 8.12
N ILE A 310 0.98 -6.84 6.82
CA ILE A 310 -0.09 -6.20 6.04
C ILE A 310 -1.46 -6.64 6.55
N LEU A 311 -1.68 -7.94 6.76
CA LEU A 311 -2.92 -8.47 7.31
C LEU A 311 -3.23 -7.87 8.69
N ARG A 312 -2.24 -7.80 9.58
CA ARG A 312 -2.41 -7.16 10.90
C ARG A 312 -2.83 -5.70 10.75
N HIS A 313 -2.16 -4.95 9.86
CA HIS A 313 -2.54 -3.57 9.57
C HIS A 313 -3.99 -3.47 9.08
N LEU A 314 -4.37 -4.25 8.07
CA LEU A 314 -5.72 -4.22 7.48
C LEU A 314 -6.82 -4.67 8.46
N ILE A 315 -6.52 -5.60 9.36
CA ILE A 315 -7.45 -6.07 10.39
C ILE A 315 -7.61 -5.04 11.50
N LEU A 316 -6.55 -4.38 11.93
CA LEU A 316 -6.58 -3.48 13.09
C LEU A 316 -7.01 -2.05 12.73
N ASN A 317 -6.83 -1.63 11.48
CA ASN A 317 -7.24 -0.30 11.05
C ASN A 317 -8.67 -0.28 10.51
N GLU A 318 -9.31 0.86 10.69
CA GLU A 318 -10.64 1.10 10.13
C GLU A 318 -10.48 1.52 8.67
N GLY A 319 -11.19 0.85 7.78
CA GLY A 319 -11.30 1.27 6.39
C GLY A 319 -12.57 2.11 6.21
N THR A 320 -12.44 3.42 6.15
CA THR A 320 -13.54 4.31 5.78
C THR A 320 -13.76 4.26 4.27
N PHE A 321 -14.34 3.19 3.78
CA PHE A 321 -14.76 3.11 2.39
C PHE A 321 -16.27 3.40 2.31
N THR A 322 -16.63 4.65 2.02
CA THR A 322 -17.95 5.00 1.51
C THR A 322 -18.03 4.63 0.03
N ARG A 323 -19.05 3.85 -0.33
CA ARG A 323 -19.38 3.51 -1.73
C ARG A 323 -19.71 4.76 -2.53
#